data_88668645cdee3ce2b935197d725baad6
#
_entry.id   88668645cdee3ce2b935197d725baad6
#
_cell.length_a   1.000
_cell.length_b   1.000
_cell.length_c   1.000
_cell.angle_alpha   90.00
_cell.angle_beta   90.00
_cell.angle_gamma   90.00
#
_symmetry.space_group_name_H-M   'P 1'
#
loop_
_entity.id
_entity.type
_entity.pdbx_description
1 polymer ?
#
loop_
_entity_poly.entity_id
_entity_poly.type
_entity_poly.pdbx_seq_one_letter_code
_entity_poly.pdbx_strand_id
1 'polypeptide(L)'
;MLSVASTTFLLLLGQGLTTRLGAILSPEGTFGINWLFFGYLTVSLFLIVIVGAVSTSYLVSSMVNQRIRDLGVIKAAGALPGRLTSYAVAESMVVVLSSCLAGALLALMLFVAWSWPTIDLLTQAGPVPEAGATIFFVVPIVFFPLSYLAARYQVGRILRLGALSAVTIQLSGLDPRSLGKPLKVGRLGSAFNLATRNVSRDRDFGRTFVRVSVCIFLSVVVLTGALVSADTSRDYVQRAMPSNSLIVASSPMYNQYIKLGTAFSSSTPIPSFNYTDQSYLIGGSLVSSFRSIAGVDKVDARLVTVSAVGGFIKAHLVSNETGGNFNNVYVPEVYLGSAQALIVGVDPSNVIGNWFTSNGFLGASDTQNTIVAGDSLIGGIVQMPFSLAQVDVFGTRYDVKGAVVDPLNQGRVLYAPVQSVQSALQTNGYNLLLIQTDDSPNAAAAVESLAASNGLVAGSMGRLVNANLDFLNNIWSYFFILPVMTLVLTCGTLLSYLTTNFSRRFNDYLVLRILGAKAWFSLRLLLWEGWGLLAISMVIAIPLAWLVSIFFLLPEAAISTSDQIFAVIVPVAALSAVSLSSAVIYSRRLQQTTVKDLRG
;
A
#
# COMPACT_ATOMS: atom_id res chain seq x y z
N MET A 1 -10.89 -4.71 23.01
CA MET A 1 -11.65 -3.63 22.36
C MET A 1 -10.83 -2.89 21.30
N LEU A 2 -9.74 -2.23 21.66
CA LEU A 2 -8.96 -1.36 20.76
C LEU A 2 -8.49 -2.05 19.47
N SER A 3 -8.05 -3.30 19.55
CA SER A 3 -7.58 -4.07 18.37
C SER A 3 -8.70 -4.34 17.35
N VAL A 4 -9.84 -4.84 17.81
CA VAL A 4 -10.97 -5.11 16.90
C VAL A 4 -11.52 -3.80 16.34
N ALA A 5 -11.64 -2.77 17.19
CA ALA A 5 -12.07 -1.44 16.76
C ALA A 5 -11.12 -0.84 15.71
N SER A 6 -9.80 -0.89 15.94
CA SER A 6 -8.82 -0.40 14.98
C SER A 6 -8.86 -1.16 13.66
N THR A 7 -9.02 -2.49 13.72
CA THR A 7 -9.09 -3.31 12.49
C THR A 7 -10.37 -3.03 11.71
N THR A 8 -11.51 -2.93 12.41
CA THR A 8 -12.80 -2.56 11.78
C THR A 8 -12.71 -1.19 11.13
N PHE A 9 -12.14 -0.22 11.85
CA PHE A 9 -11.86 1.12 11.34
C PHE A 9 -11.01 1.10 10.07
N LEU A 10 -9.88 0.37 10.08
CA LEU A 10 -8.96 0.29 8.95
C LEU A 10 -9.59 -0.36 7.71
N LEU A 11 -10.39 -1.39 7.91
CA LEU A 11 -11.07 -2.07 6.81
C LEU A 11 -12.14 -1.18 6.17
N LEU A 12 -12.95 -0.51 6.98
CA LEU A 12 -13.97 0.41 6.47
C LEU A 12 -13.36 1.63 5.77
N LEU A 13 -12.31 2.20 6.34
CA LEU A 13 -11.60 3.33 5.74
C LEU A 13 -10.92 2.92 4.44
N GLY A 14 -10.23 1.78 4.44
CA GLY A 14 -9.55 1.26 3.24
C GLY A 14 -10.51 0.95 2.10
N GLN A 15 -11.70 0.40 2.39
CA GLN A 15 -12.71 0.19 1.36
C GLN A 15 -13.30 1.52 0.86
N GLY A 16 -13.58 2.46 1.75
CA GLY A 16 -14.01 3.79 1.35
C GLY A 16 -12.99 4.46 0.41
N LEU A 17 -11.69 4.29 0.68
CA LEU A 17 -10.62 4.73 -0.23
C LEU A 17 -10.64 3.99 -1.56
N THR A 18 -10.81 2.66 -1.55
CA THR A 18 -10.84 1.84 -2.78
C THR A 18 -12.00 2.23 -3.69
N THR A 19 -13.20 2.43 -3.13
CA THR A 19 -14.38 2.81 -3.91
C THR A 19 -14.28 4.22 -4.47
N ARG A 20 -13.76 5.17 -3.70
CA ARG A 20 -13.54 6.53 -4.19
C ARG A 20 -12.42 6.61 -5.21
N LEU A 21 -11.33 5.88 -4.99
CA LEU A 21 -10.26 5.78 -5.95
C LEU A 21 -10.73 5.15 -7.25
N GLY A 22 -11.57 4.10 -7.18
CA GLY A 22 -12.17 3.47 -8.35
C GLY A 22 -13.14 4.37 -9.12
N ALA A 23 -13.71 5.40 -8.48
CA ALA A 23 -14.51 6.41 -9.16
C ALA A 23 -13.65 7.50 -9.83
N ILE A 24 -12.45 7.77 -9.29
CA ILE A 24 -11.49 8.75 -9.82
C ILE A 24 -10.60 8.11 -10.89
N LEU A 25 -10.05 6.93 -10.59
CA LEU A 25 -9.19 6.15 -11.46
C LEU A 25 -10.05 5.06 -12.08
N SER A 26 -10.24 5.06 -13.40
CA SER A 26 -11.07 4.02 -14.00
C SER A 26 -10.54 2.63 -13.65
N PRO A 27 -11.40 1.70 -13.22
CA PRO A 27 -11.00 0.34 -12.88
C PRO A 27 -10.49 -0.47 -14.08
N GLU A 28 -10.66 0.07 -15.29
CA GLU A 28 -10.22 -0.54 -16.54
C GLU A 28 -8.70 -0.44 -16.76
N GLY A 29 -8.00 0.45 -16.02
CA GLY A 29 -6.53 0.54 -16.06
C GLY A 29 -5.88 -0.49 -15.14
N THR A 30 -5.62 -1.69 -15.63
CA THR A 30 -5.00 -2.78 -14.83
C THR A 30 -3.49 -2.70 -14.72
N PHE A 31 -2.83 -1.74 -15.37
CA PHE A 31 -1.37 -1.59 -15.41
C PHE A 31 -0.93 -0.18 -15.01
N GLY A 32 0.35 -0.01 -14.72
CA GLY A 32 0.95 1.28 -14.38
C GLY A 32 0.64 1.81 -12.98
N ILE A 33 0.44 3.12 -12.85
CA ILE A 33 0.22 3.80 -11.55
C ILE A 33 -1.08 3.34 -10.89
N ASN A 34 -2.14 3.08 -11.66
CA ASN A 34 -3.41 2.57 -11.13
C ASN A 34 -3.23 1.20 -10.48
N TRP A 35 -2.44 0.32 -11.11
CA TRP A 35 -2.07 -0.98 -10.54
C TRP A 35 -1.35 -0.83 -9.20
N LEU A 36 -0.42 0.13 -9.09
CA LEU A 36 0.26 0.41 -7.82
C LEU A 36 -0.72 0.76 -6.70
N PHE A 37 -1.67 1.65 -6.97
CA PHE A 37 -2.66 2.07 -5.98
C PHE A 37 -3.57 0.91 -5.57
N PHE A 38 -4.19 0.25 -6.53
CA PHE A 38 -5.11 -0.86 -6.24
C PHE A 38 -4.39 -2.08 -5.67
N GLY A 39 -3.21 -2.40 -6.19
CA GLY A 39 -2.38 -3.48 -5.69
C GLY A 39 -1.96 -3.23 -4.24
N TYR A 40 -1.44 -2.05 -3.93
CA TYR A 40 -1.08 -1.66 -2.57
C TYR A 40 -2.28 -1.71 -1.62
N LEU A 41 -3.42 -1.13 -2.01
CA LEU A 41 -4.63 -1.13 -1.17
C LEU A 41 -5.13 -2.56 -0.91
N THR A 42 -5.26 -3.37 -1.95
CA THR A 42 -5.76 -4.75 -1.83
C THR A 42 -4.88 -5.59 -0.91
N VAL A 43 -3.56 -5.54 -1.13
CA VAL A 43 -2.62 -6.30 -0.30
C VAL A 43 -2.58 -5.75 1.12
N SER A 44 -2.57 -4.44 1.30
CA SER A 44 -2.57 -3.82 2.63
C SER A 44 -3.83 -4.18 3.41
N LEU A 45 -5.01 -4.16 2.80
CA LEU A 45 -6.26 -4.57 3.44
C LEU A 45 -6.23 -6.05 3.84
N PHE A 46 -5.72 -6.92 2.98
CA PHE A 46 -5.54 -8.34 3.30
C PHE A 46 -4.60 -8.55 4.49
N LEU A 47 -3.46 -7.85 4.50
CA LEU A 47 -2.51 -7.92 5.61
C LEU A 47 -3.11 -7.36 6.93
N ILE A 48 -3.90 -6.29 6.86
CA ILE A 48 -4.60 -5.72 8.02
C ILE A 48 -5.59 -6.72 8.61
N VAL A 49 -6.32 -7.47 7.78
CA VAL A 49 -7.21 -8.55 8.25
C VAL A 49 -6.41 -9.60 9.04
N ILE A 50 -5.24 -10.00 8.53
CA ILE A 50 -4.39 -10.98 9.23
C ILE A 50 -3.86 -10.42 10.55
N VAL A 51 -3.36 -9.17 10.58
CA VAL A 51 -2.90 -8.51 11.81
C VAL A 51 -4.04 -8.45 12.84
N GLY A 52 -5.21 -8.02 12.42
CA GLY A 52 -6.40 -7.96 13.25
C GLY A 52 -6.82 -9.32 13.80
N ALA A 53 -6.80 -10.34 12.95
CA ALA A 53 -7.13 -11.71 13.34
C ALA A 53 -6.15 -12.26 14.39
N VAL A 54 -4.84 -12.10 14.15
CA VAL A 54 -3.79 -12.54 15.09
C VAL A 54 -3.88 -11.77 16.41
N SER A 55 -4.03 -10.45 16.33
CA SER A 55 -4.14 -9.57 17.50
C SER A 55 -5.39 -9.89 18.34
N THR A 56 -6.55 -10.03 17.68
CA THR A 56 -7.82 -10.37 18.36
C THR A 56 -7.75 -11.75 19.02
N SER A 57 -7.24 -12.76 18.31
CA SER A 57 -7.03 -14.10 18.86
C SER A 57 -6.11 -14.06 20.10
N TYR A 58 -5.06 -13.24 20.05
CA TYR A 58 -4.16 -13.06 21.19
C TYR A 58 -4.88 -12.40 22.38
N LEU A 59 -5.60 -11.29 22.14
CA LEU A 59 -6.28 -10.52 23.19
C LEU A 59 -7.39 -11.31 23.86
N VAL A 60 -8.21 -12.04 23.10
CA VAL A 60 -9.23 -12.96 23.64
C VAL A 60 -8.58 -14.05 24.49
N SER A 61 -7.50 -14.65 24.00
CA SER A 61 -6.75 -15.66 24.75
C SER A 61 -6.18 -15.08 26.06
N SER A 62 -5.66 -13.86 26.02
CA SER A 62 -5.11 -13.14 27.17
C SER A 62 -6.20 -12.83 28.20
N MET A 63 -7.37 -12.34 27.76
CA MET A 63 -8.51 -12.04 28.60
C MET A 63 -9.00 -13.28 29.37
N VAL A 64 -9.17 -14.40 28.68
CA VAL A 64 -9.57 -15.67 29.30
C VAL A 64 -8.50 -16.15 30.28
N ASN A 65 -7.22 -16.01 29.94
CA ASN A 65 -6.12 -16.39 30.82
C ASN A 65 -6.02 -15.55 32.09
N GLN A 66 -6.37 -14.26 32.06
CA GLN A 66 -6.39 -13.40 33.24
C GLN A 66 -7.45 -13.85 34.26
N ARG A 67 -8.54 -14.47 33.79
CA ARG A 67 -9.65 -14.96 34.61
C ARG A 67 -9.57 -16.44 34.94
N ILE A 68 -8.41 -17.05 34.78
CA ILE A 68 -8.22 -18.50 35.04
C ILE A 68 -8.60 -18.89 36.46
N ARG A 69 -8.28 -18.04 37.45
CA ARG A 69 -8.59 -18.24 38.85
C ARG A 69 -10.10 -18.21 39.10
N ASP A 70 -10.79 -17.22 38.56
CA ASP A 70 -12.24 -17.07 38.71
C ASP A 70 -12.98 -18.26 38.10
N LEU A 71 -12.58 -18.66 36.88
CA LEU A 71 -13.11 -19.86 36.23
C LEU A 71 -12.79 -21.14 37.02
N GLY A 72 -11.63 -21.21 37.66
CA GLY A 72 -11.23 -22.29 38.54
C GLY A 72 -12.12 -22.40 39.78
N VAL A 73 -12.43 -21.27 40.44
CA VAL A 73 -13.32 -21.19 41.60
C VAL A 73 -14.75 -21.61 41.20
N ILE A 74 -15.28 -21.11 40.08
CA ILE A 74 -16.62 -21.48 39.58
C ILE A 74 -16.68 -22.98 39.24
N LYS A 75 -15.59 -23.54 38.71
CA LYS A 75 -15.47 -24.97 38.46
C LYS A 75 -15.44 -25.77 39.76
N ALA A 76 -14.71 -25.30 40.79
CA ALA A 76 -14.67 -25.93 42.10
C ALA A 76 -16.04 -25.90 42.80
N ALA A 77 -16.85 -24.88 42.56
CA ALA A 77 -18.25 -24.80 43.01
C ALA A 77 -19.22 -25.71 42.24
N GLY A 78 -18.73 -26.57 41.31
CA GLY A 78 -19.53 -27.58 40.63
C GLY A 78 -20.16 -27.15 39.30
N ALA A 79 -19.72 -26.04 38.74
CA ALA A 79 -20.25 -25.60 37.44
C ALA A 79 -19.88 -26.58 36.29
N LEU A 80 -20.87 -26.93 35.48
CA LEU A 80 -20.67 -27.79 34.32
C LEU A 80 -19.71 -27.17 33.29
N PRO A 81 -18.82 -27.96 32.67
CA PRO A 81 -17.87 -27.48 31.66
C PRO A 81 -18.51 -26.70 30.53
N GLY A 82 -19.68 -27.13 30.07
CA GLY A 82 -20.44 -26.46 28.98
C GLY A 82 -20.90 -25.05 29.36
N ARG A 83 -21.38 -24.84 30.61
CA ARG A 83 -21.80 -23.51 31.07
C ARG A 83 -20.63 -22.55 31.22
N LEU A 84 -19.48 -23.03 31.72
CA LEU A 84 -18.25 -22.23 31.79
C LEU A 84 -17.76 -21.79 30.41
N THR A 85 -17.81 -22.71 29.44
CA THR A 85 -17.44 -22.38 28.05
C THR A 85 -18.38 -21.35 27.48
N SER A 86 -19.70 -21.55 27.63
CA SER A 86 -20.71 -20.61 27.11
C SER A 86 -20.57 -19.22 27.73
N TYR A 87 -20.31 -19.14 29.03
CA TYR A 87 -20.09 -17.86 29.73
C TYR A 87 -18.88 -17.10 29.17
N ALA A 88 -17.71 -17.74 29.10
CA ALA A 88 -16.49 -17.09 28.62
C ALA A 88 -16.56 -16.72 27.13
N VAL A 89 -17.24 -17.55 26.34
CA VAL A 89 -17.51 -17.26 24.92
C VAL A 89 -18.45 -16.07 24.79
N ALA A 90 -19.58 -16.05 25.52
CA ALA A 90 -20.55 -14.96 25.46
C ALA A 90 -19.90 -13.62 25.85
N GLU A 91 -19.10 -13.60 26.92
CA GLU A 91 -18.35 -12.41 27.32
C GLU A 91 -17.38 -11.94 26.22
N SER A 92 -16.62 -12.86 25.61
CA SER A 92 -15.72 -12.53 24.51
C SER A 92 -16.47 -11.97 23.30
N MET A 93 -17.65 -12.50 22.98
CA MET A 93 -18.49 -12.04 21.87
C MET A 93 -19.03 -10.63 22.11
N VAL A 94 -19.48 -10.32 23.33
CA VAL A 94 -19.94 -8.97 23.69
C VAL A 94 -18.80 -7.96 23.51
N VAL A 95 -17.58 -8.31 23.97
CA VAL A 95 -16.41 -7.44 23.80
C VAL A 95 -16.07 -7.24 22.34
N VAL A 96 -16.13 -8.26 21.50
CA VAL A 96 -15.84 -8.15 20.06
C VAL A 96 -16.91 -7.33 19.37
N LEU A 97 -18.20 -7.55 19.65
CA LEU A 97 -19.32 -6.81 19.07
C LEU A 97 -19.22 -5.31 19.40
N SER A 98 -19.05 -4.98 20.68
CA SER A 98 -18.90 -3.56 21.10
C SER A 98 -17.69 -2.90 20.45
N SER A 99 -16.61 -3.65 20.24
CA SER A 99 -15.40 -3.17 19.56
C SER A 99 -15.61 -2.95 18.07
N CYS A 100 -16.35 -3.83 17.40
CA CYS A 100 -16.73 -3.64 15.99
C CYS A 100 -17.57 -2.38 15.82
N LEU A 101 -18.56 -2.18 16.68
CA LEU A 101 -19.40 -0.97 16.66
C LEU A 101 -18.59 0.31 16.90
N ALA A 102 -17.70 0.30 17.91
CA ALA A 102 -16.83 1.44 18.17
C ALA A 102 -15.89 1.74 16.99
N GLY A 103 -15.32 0.70 16.36
CA GLY A 103 -14.47 0.85 15.18
C GLY A 103 -15.22 1.40 13.98
N ALA A 104 -16.46 0.94 13.75
CA ALA A 104 -17.31 1.44 12.70
C ALA A 104 -17.71 2.91 12.90
N LEU A 105 -18.05 3.29 14.13
CA LEU A 105 -18.34 4.68 14.46
C LEU A 105 -17.13 5.60 14.27
N LEU A 106 -15.95 5.16 14.70
CA LEU A 106 -14.70 5.90 14.47
C LEU A 106 -14.37 6.03 12.98
N ALA A 107 -14.58 4.97 12.19
CA ALA A 107 -14.40 5.00 10.75
C ALA A 107 -15.35 6.01 10.09
N LEU A 108 -16.62 5.99 10.47
CA LEU A 108 -17.63 6.93 9.97
C LEU A 108 -17.27 8.38 10.34
N MET A 109 -16.91 8.64 11.60
CA MET A 109 -16.53 9.98 12.05
C MET A 109 -15.32 10.53 11.30
N LEU A 110 -14.27 9.73 11.14
CA LEU A 110 -13.07 10.14 10.41
C LEU A 110 -13.34 10.29 8.92
N PHE A 111 -14.16 9.41 8.34
CA PHE A 111 -14.55 9.53 6.95
C PHE A 111 -15.32 10.82 6.68
N VAL A 112 -16.25 11.18 7.56
CA VAL A 112 -17.00 12.45 7.48
C VAL A 112 -16.08 13.64 7.71
N ALA A 113 -15.25 13.62 8.77
CA ALA A 113 -14.32 14.71 9.07
C ALA A 113 -13.27 14.92 7.96
N TRP A 114 -12.84 13.85 7.31
CA TRP A 114 -11.84 13.92 6.25
C TRP A 114 -12.44 14.25 4.88
N SER A 115 -13.69 13.90 4.63
CA SER A 115 -14.37 14.29 3.39
C SER A 115 -14.67 15.79 3.35
N TRP A 116 -14.73 16.47 4.50
CA TRP A 116 -15.07 17.90 4.59
C TRP A 116 -14.06 18.83 3.90
N PRO A 117 -12.72 18.76 4.11
CA PRO A 117 -11.77 19.63 3.44
C PRO A 117 -11.35 19.17 2.03
N THR A 118 -11.65 17.92 1.64
CA THR A 118 -11.27 17.35 0.35
C THR A 118 -12.43 17.19 -0.61
N ILE A 119 -13.58 17.74 -0.23
CA ILE A 119 -14.83 17.71 -1.01
C ILE A 119 -14.61 18.20 -2.44
N ASP A 120 -13.81 19.25 -2.67
CA ASP A 120 -13.58 19.79 -4.01
C ASP A 120 -12.80 18.84 -4.95
N LEU A 121 -11.92 17.99 -4.42
CA LEU A 121 -11.20 16.98 -5.20
C LEU A 121 -11.96 15.67 -5.37
N LEU A 122 -12.87 15.36 -4.44
CA LEU A 122 -13.60 14.09 -4.36
C LEU A 122 -15.10 14.23 -4.68
N THR A 123 -15.63 15.41 -4.85
CA THR A 123 -17.07 15.66 -5.13
C THR A 123 -17.50 15.30 -6.53
N GLN A 124 -16.56 15.03 -7.45
CA GLN A 124 -16.91 14.45 -8.75
C GLN A 124 -17.33 12.98 -8.65
N ALA A 125 -17.01 12.31 -7.54
CA ALA A 125 -17.47 10.95 -7.27
C ALA A 125 -18.76 10.98 -6.45
N GLY A 126 -19.86 10.54 -7.02
CA GLY A 126 -21.20 10.52 -6.43
C GLY A 126 -21.30 9.88 -5.03
N PRO A 127 -22.47 9.83 -4.41
CA PRO A 127 -22.66 9.39 -3.03
C PRO A 127 -22.18 7.96 -2.81
N VAL A 128 -21.47 7.72 -1.70
CA VAL A 128 -20.85 6.43 -1.31
C VAL A 128 -21.77 5.67 -0.33
N PRO A 129 -22.86 5.04 -0.73
CA PRO A 129 -23.67 4.27 0.21
C PRO A 129 -23.45 2.76 0.17
N GLU A 130 -23.04 2.18 -0.97
CA GLU A 130 -23.15 0.72 -1.13
C GLU A 130 -21.94 -0.07 -0.63
N ALA A 131 -20.74 0.48 -0.73
CA ALA A 131 -19.52 -0.24 -0.38
C ALA A 131 -19.30 -0.38 1.14
N GLY A 132 -19.71 0.61 1.92
CA GLY A 132 -19.59 0.56 3.39
C GLY A 132 -20.45 -0.52 4.05
N ALA A 133 -21.61 -0.84 3.46
CA ALA A 133 -22.53 -1.84 3.99
C ALA A 133 -21.94 -3.25 3.94
N THR A 134 -21.27 -3.61 2.85
CA THR A 134 -20.69 -4.96 2.68
C THR A 134 -19.61 -5.27 3.71
N ILE A 135 -18.71 -4.36 4.00
CA ILE A 135 -17.67 -4.60 5.03
C ILE A 135 -18.24 -4.57 6.43
N PHE A 136 -19.25 -3.76 6.70
CA PHE A 136 -19.93 -3.79 8.00
C PHE A 136 -20.43 -5.18 8.36
N PHE A 137 -20.83 -5.99 7.37
CA PHE A 137 -21.21 -7.40 7.55
C PHE A 137 -20.01 -8.36 7.47
N VAL A 138 -19.03 -8.12 6.63
CA VAL A 138 -17.87 -9.01 6.45
C VAL A 138 -16.97 -9.03 7.69
N VAL A 139 -16.74 -7.89 8.35
CA VAL A 139 -15.90 -7.83 9.55
C VAL A 139 -16.42 -8.72 10.67
N PRO A 140 -17.68 -8.65 11.09
CA PRO A 140 -18.22 -9.58 12.09
C PRO A 140 -18.12 -11.05 11.65
N ILE A 141 -18.39 -11.37 10.38
CA ILE A 141 -18.31 -12.73 9.85
C ILE A 141 -16.93 -13.34 10.03
N VAL A 142 -15.86 -12.56 9.90
CA VAL A 142 -14.49 -13.04 10.10
C VAL A 142 -14.12 -13.09 11.59
N PHE A 143 -14.41 -12.02 12.35
CA PHE A 143 -13.92 -11.88 13.73
C PHE A 143 -14.74 -12.66 14.76
N PHE A 144 -16.02 -12.90 14.54
CA PHE A 144 -16.82 -13.69 15.46
C PHE A 144 -16.42 -15.17 15.50
N PRO A 145 -16.31 -15.91 14.39
CA PRO A 145 -15.83 -17.29 14.44
C PRO A 145 -14.42 -17.39 15.02
N LEU A 146 -13.54 -16.46 14.69
CA LEU A 146 -12.18 -16.43 15.21
C LEU A 146 -12.15 -16.26 16.72
N SER A 147 -12.93 -15.31 17.25
CA SER A 147 -13.03 -15.04 18.69
C SER A 147 -13.67 -16.21 19.42
N TYR A 148 -14.71 -16.82 18.84
CA TYR A 148 -15.33 -18.03 19.34
C TYR A 148 -14.32 -19.17 19.46
N LEU A 149 -13.57 -19.45 18.39
CA LEU A 149 -12.55 -20.51 18.39
C LEU A 149 -11.43 -20.23 19.38
N ALA A 150 -10.96 -18.98 19.46
CA ALA A 150 -9.92 -18.57 20.39
C ALA A 150 -10.37 -18.75 21.86
N ALA A 151 -11.57 -18.28 22.19
CA ALA A 151 -12.14 -18.43 23.55
C ALA A 151 -12.37 -19.90 23.90
N ARG A 152 -13.03 -20.66 23.00
CA ARG A 152 -13.32 -22.09 23.20
C ARG A 152 -12.04 -22.91 23.39
N TYR A 153 -11.01 -22.65 22.59
CA TYR A 153 -9.72 -23.35 22.71
C TYR A 153 -9.07 -23.09 24.07
N GLN A 154 -9.06 -21.83 24.54
CA GLN A 154 -8.45 -21.48 25.81
C GLN A 154 -9.23 -22.03 27.01
N VAL A 155 -10.55 -21.91 27.00
CA VAL A 155 -11.40 -22.48 28.06
C VAL A 155 -11.28 -23.99 28.09
N GLY A 156 -11.28 -24.65 26.93
CA GLY A 156 -11.06 -26.11 26.84
C GLY A 156 -9.72 -26.54 27.44
N ARG A 157 -8.67 -25.73 27.30
CA ARG A 157 -7.37 -25.96 27.94
C ARG A 157 -7.46 -25.83 29.49
N ILE A 158 -8.17 -24.79 29.97
CA ILE A 158 -8.37 -24.56 31.41
C ILE A 158 -9.23 -25.68 32.04
N LEU A 159 -10.24 -26.13 31.34
CA LEU A 159 -11.12 -27.20 31.81
C LEU A 159 -10.41 -28.57 31.97
N ARG A 160 -9.33 -28.80 31.23
CA ARG A 160 -8.47 -30.00 31.38
C ARG A 160 -7.58 -29.95 32.64
N LEU A 161 -7.40 -28.77 33.25
CA LEU A 161 -6.69 -28.61 34.51
C LEU A 161 -7.61 -29.01 35.67
N GLY A 162 -7.05 -29.64 36.69
CA GLY A 162 -7.79 -29.91 37.94
C GLY A 162 -8.24 -28.60 38.60
N ALA A 163 -9.38 -28.60 39.30
CA ALA A 163 -9.89 -27.38 39.94
C ALA A 163 -8.86 -26.80 40.94
N LEU A 164 -8.18 -27.63 41.70
CA LEU A 164 -7.12 -27.22 42.64
C LEU A 164 -5.93 -26.63 41.87
N SER A 165 -5.49 -27.26 40.78
CA SER A 165 -4.39 -26.75 39.96
C SER A 165 -4.73 -25.45 39.25
N ALA A 166 -5.98 -25.19 38.89
CA ALA A 166 -6.41 -23.93 38.30
C ALA A 166 -6.35 -22.76 39.31
N VAL A 167 -6.62 -23.02 40.59
CA VAL A 167 -6.51 -22.03 41.67
C VAL A 167 -5.05 -21.80 42.05
N THR A 168 -4.21 -22.86 42.01
CA THR A 168 -2.79 -22.82 42.44
C THR A 168 -1.81 -22.56 41.29
N ILE A 169 -2.30 -22.34 40.06
CA ILE A 169 -1.51 -22.29 38.82
C ILE A 169 -0.47 -21.15 38.80
N GLN A 170 -0.54 -20.22 39.74
CA GLN A 170 0.52 -19.20 39.91
C GLN A 170 1.90 -19.83 40.26
N LEU A 171 1.94 -21.09 40.72
CA LEU A 171 3.18 -21.78 41.11
C LEU A 171 3.69 -22.79 40.08
N SER A 172 2.88 -23.23 39.10
CA SER A 172 3.20 -24.38 38.24
C SER A 172 3.58 -24.06 36.77
N GLY A 173 3.71 -22.79 36.40
CA GLY A 173 4.13 -22.37 35.05
C GLY A 173 5.61 -22.61 34.75
N LEU A 174 6.37 -23.11 35.72
CA LEU A 174 7.81 -23.33 35.61
C LEU A 174 8.08 -24.72 35.02
N ASP A 175 8.80 -24.78 33.91
CA ASP A 175 9.30 -26.05 33.38
C ASP A 175 10.33 -26.63 34.38
N PRO A 176 10.08 -27.81 34.97
CA PRO A 176 11.00 -28.42 35.94
C PRO A 176 12.42 -28.59 35.39
N ARG A 177 12.56 -28.76 34.07
CA ARG A 177 13.86 -28.93 33.41
C ARG A 177 14.74 -27.69 33.42
N SER A 178 14.16 -26.51 33.67
CA SER A 178 14.90 -25.23 33.71
C SER A 178 15.37 -24.82 35.09
N LEU A 179 14.94 -25.51 36.17
CA LEU A 179 15.20 -25.16 37.55
C LEU A 179 16.65 -25.38 38.02
N GLY A 180 17.44 -26.20 37.32
CA GLY A 180 18.78 -26.60 37.75
C GLY A 180 19.97 -25.84 37.12
N LYS A 181 19.76 -24.93 36.17
CA LYS A 181 20.90 -24.27 35.52
C LYS A 181 21.37 -23.03 36.28
N PRO A 182 22.67 -22.93 36.66
CA PRO A 182 23.18 -21.78 37.40
C PRO A 182 23.07 -20.50 36.56
N LEU A 183 22.80 -19.36 37.19
CA LEU A 183 22.80 -18.05 36.59
C LEU A 183 24.24 -17.69 36.19
N LYS A 184 24.59 -17.78 34.90
CA LYS A 184 25.85 -17.21 34.41
C LYS A 184 25.69 -15.70 34.33
N VAL A 185 26.42 -14.98 35.16
CA VAL A 185 26.46 -13.51 35.08
C VAL A 185 27.34 -13.13 33.88
N GLY A 186 26.73 -12.84 32.74
CA GLY A 186 27.42 -12.38 31.54
C GLY A 186 27.74 -10.88 31.62
N ARG A 187 28.45 -10.39 30.60
CA ARG A 187 28.87 -8.95 30.45
C ARG A 187 27.70 -7.95 30.50
N LEU A 188 26.47 -8.37 30.16
CA LEU A 188 25.28 -7.51 30.13
C LEU A 188 24.57 -7.39 31.50
N GLY A 189 25.11 -8.03 32.55
CA GLY A 189 24.61 -7.89 33.90
C GLY A 189 23.52 -8.90 34.31
N SER A 190 23.21 -8.91 35.60
CA SER A 190 22.25 -9.87 36.22
C SER A 190 20.80 -9.67 35.73
N ALA A 191 20.38 -8.44 35.45
CA ALA A 191 19.04 -8.15 34.96
C ALA A 191 18.79 -8.75 33.57
N PHE A 192 19.74 -8.67 32.64
CA PHE A 192 19.65 -9.27 31.31
C PHE A 192 19.58 -10.81 31.37
N ASN A 193 20.45 -11.43 32.18
CA ASN A 193 20.46 -12.88 32.32
C ASN A 193 19.18 -13.40 32.99
N LEU A 194 18.62 -12.64 33.92
CA LEU A 194 17.35 -13.00 34.54
C LEU A 194 16.19 -12.82 33.53
N ALA A 195 16.20 -11.76 32.73
CA ALA A 195 15.21 -11.53 31.66
C ALA A 195 15.22 -12.68 30.66
N THR A 196 16.39 -13.04 30.10
CA THR A 196 16.50 -14.14 29.12
C THR A 196 16.06 -15.48 29.72
N ARG A 197 16.38 -15.73 30.99
CA ARG A 197 15.92 -16.93 31.70
C ARG A 197 14.41 -16.92 31.91
N ASN A 198 13.83 -15.80 32.29
CA ASN A 198 12.39 -15.64 32.44
C ASN A 198 11.65 -15.91 31.12
N VAL A 199 12.16 -15.39 30.03
CA VAL A 199 11.63 -15.59 28.70
C VAL A 199 11.72 -17.06 28.28
N SER A 200 12.86 -17.73 28.49
CA SER A 200 13.06 -19.14 28.12
C SER A 200 12.27 -20.15 28.94
N ARG A 201 11.83 -19.75 30.13
CA ARG A 201 11.03 -20.59 31.07
C ARG A 201 9.53 -20.56 30.76
N ASP A 202 9.05 -19.59 30.00
CA ASP A 202 7.63 -19.46 29.71
C ASP A 202 7.23 -20.41 28.57
N ARG A 203 6.43 -21.41 28.87
CA ARG A 203 5.93 -22.42 27.93
C ARG A 203 5.07 -21.81 26.81
N ASP A 204 4.39 -20.70 27.09
CA ASP A 204 3.55 -19.99 26.13
C ASP A 204 4.33 -18.90 25.39
N PHE A 205 5.58 -18.66 25.75
CA PHE A 205 6.44 -17.64 25.15
C PHE A 205 6.56 -17.82 23.62
N GLY A 206 6.83 -19.04 23.14
CA GLY A 206 6.99 -19.29 21.73
C GLY A 206 5.74 -18.92 20.90
N ARG A 207 4.55 -19.23 21.41
CA ARG A 207 3.30 -18.87 20.72
C ARG A 207 3.04 -17.37 20.74
N THR A 208 3.30 -16.73 21.86
CA THR A 208 3.13 -15.29 22.01
C THR A 208 4.17 -14.53 21.19
N PHE A 209 5.40 -15.00 21.21
CA PHE A 209 6.49 -14.49 20.39
C PHE A 209 6.10 -14.51 18.91
N VAL A 210 5.64 -15.65 18.37
CA VAL A 210 5.23 -15.76 16.96
C VAL A 210 4.09 -14.77 16.64
N ARG A 211 3.09 -14.63 17.49
CA ARG A 211 1.98 -13.70 17.28
C ARG A 211 2.44 -12.24 17.21
N VAL A 212 3.26 -11.82 18.16
CA VAL A 212 3.79 -10.44 18.18
C VAL A 212 4.72 -10.22 17.00
N SER A 213 5.59 -11.19 16.67
CA SER A 213 6.48 -11.10 15.50
C SER A 213 5.71 -10.99 14.20
N VAL A 214 4.62 -11.73 14.03
CA VAL A 214 3.75 -11.62 12.84
C VAL A 214 3.12 -10.23 12.76
N CYS A 215 2.61 -9.67 13.87
CA CYS A 215 2.07 -8.32 13.87
C CYS A 215 3.13 -7.27 13.49
N ILE A 216 4.34 -7.38 14.04
CA ILE A 216 5.46 -6.49 13.70
C ILE A 216 5.84 -6.64 12.23
N PHE A 217 6.03 -7.88 11.77
CA PHE A 217 6.36 -8.18 10.37
C PHE A 217 5.36 -7.55 9.40
N LEU A 218 4.07 -7.81 9.59
CA LEU A 218 3.03 -7.29 8.70
C LEU A 218 2.93 -5.76 8.75
N SER A 219 3.12 -5.16 9.92
CA SER A 219 3.15 -3.70 10.09
C SER A 219 4.30 -3.06 9.31
N VAL A 220 5.48 -3.68 9.34
CA VAL A 220 6.65 -3.22 8.56
C VAL A 220 6.41 -3.41 7.06
N VAL A 221 5.81 -4.54 6.64
CA VAL A 221 5.47 -4.78 5.22
C VAL A 221 4.52 -3.71 4.68
N VAL A 222 3.45 -3.40 5.42
CA VAL A 222 2.47 -2.37 5.00
C VAL A 222 3.14 -0.99 4.91
N LEU A 223 4.00 -0.63 5.86
CA LEU A 223 4.72 0.65 5.84
C LEU A 223 5.72 0.72 4.69
N THR A 224 6.54 -0.31 4.51
CA THR A 224 7.53 -0.34 3.44
C THR A 224 6.86 -0.35 2.07
N GLY A 225 5.77 -1.12 1.92
CA GLY A 225 4.96 -1.12 0.71
C GLY A 225 4.39 0.25 0.35
N ALA A 226 3.91 1.03 1.34
CA ALA A 226 3.43 2.39 1.13
C ALA A 226 4.54 3.33 0.63
N LEU A 227 5.70 3.31 1.30
CA LEU A 227 6.84 4.15 0.94
C LEU A 227 7.36 3.83 -0.46
N VAL A 228 7.58 2.55 -0.73
CA VAL A 228 8.05 2.08 -2.04
C VAL A 228 7.08 2.46 -3.15
N SER A 229 5.79 2.20 -2.95
CA SER A 229 4.78 2.52 -3.98
C SER A 229 4.64 4.03 -4.19
N ALA A 230 4.76 4.83 -3.12
CA ALA A 230 4.75 6.29 -3.21
C ALA A 230 5.94 6.82 -4.02
N ASP A 231 7.15 6.37 -3.70
CA ASP A 231 8.36 6.77 -4.41
C ASP A 231 8.34 6.32 -5.88
N THR A 232 7.93 5.08 -6.13
CA THR A 232 7.81 4.57 -7.49
C THR A 232 6.85 5.42 -8.32
N SER A 233 5.67 5.76 -7.76
CA SER A 233 4.69 6.57 -8.48
C SER A 233 5.21 7.97 -8.80
N ARG A 234 5.96 8.59 -7.90
CA ARG A 234 6.62 9.90 -8.12
C ARG A 234 7.69 9.81 -9.19
N ASP A 235 8.54 8.78 -9.12
CA ASP A 235 9.61 8.55 -10.08
C ASP A 235 9.04 8.37 -11.50
N TYR A 236 7.92 7.66 -11.65
CA TYR A 236 7.24 7.54 -12.95
C TYR A 236 6.84 8.89 -13.54
N VAL A 237 6.27 9.79 -12.74
CA VAL A 237 5.85 11.11 -13.21
C VAL A 237 7.07 11.97 -13.55
N GLN A 238 8.11 11.93 -12.71
CA GLN A 238 9.31 12.74 -12.94
C GLN A 238 10.12 12.29 -14.15
N ARG A 239 10.17 10.98 -14.40
CA ARG A 239 10.89 10.43 -15.57
C ARG A 239 10.11 10.59 -16.87
N ALA A 240 8.79 10.58 -16.81
CA ALA A 240 7.96 10.66 -18.00
C ALA A 240 8.28 11.91 -18.85
N MET A 241 8.56 13.04 -18.18
CA MET A 241 8.95 14.28 -18.85
C MET A 241 9.99 15.04 -18.05
N PRO A 242 11.09 15.48 -18.68
CA PRO A 242 12.07 16.35 -18.05
C PRO A 242 11.45 17.69 -17.65
N SER A 243 11.74 18.17 -16.44
CA SER A 243 11.21 19.43 -15.91
C SER A 243 11.67 20.66 -16.67
N ASN A 244 12.80 20.55 -17.39
CA ASN A 244 13.39 21.59 -18.24
C ASN A 244 12.78 21.64 -19.67
N SER A 245 11.64 21.00 -19.86
CA SER A 245 10.94 21.02 -21.14
C SER A 245 9.86 22.10 -21.18
N LEU A 246 9.68 22.69 -22.34
CA LEU A 246 8.61 23.64 -22.66
C LEU A 246 7.58 23.01 -23.59
N ILE A 247 6.32 23.31 -23.36
CA ILE A 247 5.19 22.96 -24.24
C ILE A 247 4.92 24.17 -25.10
N VAL A 248 4.95 24.03 -26.44
CA VAL A 248 4.63 25.09 -27.39
C VAL A 248 3.50 24.62 -28.31
N ALA A 249 2.42 25.38 -28.31
CA ALA A 249 1.25 25.11 -29.14
C ALA A 249 0.42 26.39 -29.37
N SER A 250 -0.59 26.34 -30.22
CA SER A 250 -1.63 27.39 -30.27
C SER A 250 -2.38 27.46 -28.93
N SER A 251 -2.90 28.62 -28.56
CA SER A 251 -3.55 28.82 -27.26
C SER A 251 -4.66 27.79 -26.94
N PRO A 252 -5.59 27.46 -27.87
CA PRO A 252 -6.59 26.43 -27.63
C PRO A 252 -5.99 25.05 -27.41
N MET A 253 -5.01 24.65 -28.24
CA MET A 253 -4.35 23.35 -28.17
C MET A 253 -3.52 23.23 -26.90
N TYR A 254 -2.80 24.29 -26.50
CA TYR A 254 -2.05 24.33 -25.24
C TYR A 254 -2.96 24.09 -24.04
N ASN A 255 -4.05 24.84 -23.94
CA ASN A 255 -5.00 24.70 -22.84
C ASN A 255 -5.64 23.30 -22.79
N GLN A 256 -5.96 22.74 -23.95
CA GLN A 256 -6.51 21.40 -24.05
C GLN A 256 -5.50 20.34 -23.61
N TYR A 257 -4.25 20.46 -24.05
CA TYR A 257 -3.19 19.52 -23.67
C TYR A 257 -2.89 19.56 -22.17
N ILE A 258 -2.85 20.76 -21.56
CA ILE A 258 -2.71 20.90 -20.12
C ILE A 258 -3.85 20.21 -19.36
N LYS A 259 -5.10 20.39 -19.80
CA LYS A 259 -6.26 19.71 -19.19
C LYS A 259 -6.13 18.18 -19.27
N LEU A 260 -5.71 17.65 -20.41
CA LEU A 260 -5.50 16.22 -20.58
C LEU A 260 -4.38 15.70 -19.69
N GLY A 261 -3.28 16.44 -19.58
CA GLY A 261 -2.11 16.03 -18.83
C GLY A 261 -2.22 16.21 -17.30
N THR A 262 -3.10 17.10 -16.81
CA THR A 262 -3.30 17.29 -15.36
C THR A 262 -4.32 16.33 -14.75
N ALA A 263 -5.12 15.67 -15.56
CA ALA A 263 -6.16 14.79 -15.06
C ALA A 263 -5.66 13.35 -14.95
N PHE A 264 -5.18 12.93 -13.78
CA PHE A 264 -5.17 11.50 -13.42
C PHE A 264 -6.60 10.94 -13.27
N SER A 265 -7.61 11.81 -13.20
CA SER A 265 -9.02 11.43 -13.16
C SER A 265 -9.48 10.98 -14.56
N SER A 266 -9.48 9.69 -14.77
CA SER A 266 -9.86 9.06 -16.04
C SER A 266 -11.37 9.01 -16.29
N SER A 267 -12.20 9.44 -15.36
CA SER A 267 -13.66 9.43 -15.46
C SER A 267 -14.22 10.59 -16.32
N THR A 268 -13.43 11.61 -16.61
CA THR A 268 -13.86 12.65 -17.54
C THR A 268 -13.70 12.16 -18.97
N PRO A 269 -14.79 12.11 -19.77
CA PRO A 269 -14.67 11.81 -21.19
C PRO A 269 -13.68 12.79 -21.85
N ILE A 270 -12.85 12.28 -22.76
CA ILE A 270 -11.96 13.13 -23.53
C ILE A 270 -12.84 14.18 -24.25
N PRO A 271 -12.65 15.49 -24.01
CA PRO A 271 -13.53 16.49 -24.57
C PRO A 271 -13.49 16.44 -26.11
N SER A 272 -14.63 16.62 -26.75
CA SER A 272 -14.70 16.80 -28.19
C SER A 272 -13.98 18.10 -28.56
N PHE A 273 -12.81 17.98 -29.14
CA PHE A 273 -11.98 19.10 -29.58
C PHE A 273 -11.43 18.79 -30.97
N ASN A 274 -11.42 19.77 -31.87
CA ASN A 274 -10.86 19.59 -33.20
C ASN A 274 -9.33 19.78 -33.16
N TYR A 275 -8.59 18.71 -32.86
CA TYR A 275 -7.14 18.74 -32.77
C TYR A 275 -6.42 19.04 -34.07
N THR A 276 -7.07 18.84 -35.22
CA THR A 276 -6.49 18.92 -36.58
C THR A 276 -6.89 20.17 -37.33
N ASP A 277 -7.44 21.16 -36.63
CA ASP A 277 -7.74 22.45 -37.24
C ASP A 277 -6.46 23.08 -37.82
N GLN A 278 -6.55 23.60 -39.06
CA GLN A 278 -5.39 24.17 -39.74
C GLN A 278 -4.75 25.35 -39.00
N SER A 279 -5.53 26.09 -38.21
CA SER A 279 -5.03 27.18 -37.39
C SER A 279 -4.13 26.73 -36.22
N TYR A 280 -4.15 25.44 -35.90
CA TYR A 280 -3.32 24.86 -34.82
C TYR A 280 -2.04 24.22 -35.35
N LEU A 281 -1.91 24.09 -36.70
CA LEU A 281 -0.80 23.39 -37.31
C LEU A 281 0.46 24.25 -37.35
N ILE A 282 1.55 23.67 -36.89
CA ILE A 282 2.89 24.25 -36.89
C ILE A 282 3.69 23.64 -38.03
N GLY A 283 4.18 24.48 -38.90
CA GLY A 283 4.94 24.04 -40.09
C GLY A 283 6.37 23.58 -39.71
N GLY A 284 6.93 22.68 -40.53
CA GLY A 284 8.28 22.15 -40.32
C GLY A 284 9.39 23.22 -40.33
N SER A 285 9.21 24.32 -41.08
CA SER A 285 10.16 25.46 -41.06
C SER A 285 10.27 26.12 -39.69
N LEU A 286 9.13 26.28 -39.00
CA LEU A 286 9.12 26.85 -37.67
C LEU A 286 9.74 25.89 -36.65
N VAL A 287 9.52 24.57 -36.78
CA VAL A 287 10.20 23.54 -35.97
C VAL A 287 11.71 23.63 -36.13
N SER A 288 12.21 23.85 -37.35
CA SER A 288 13.64 24.02 -37.59
C SER A 288 14.19 25.32 -36.95
N SER A 289 13.38 26.38 -36.91
CA SER A 289 13.76 27.63 -36.24
C SER A 289 13.90 27.42 -34.71
N PHE A 290 13.00 26.65 -34.08
CA PHE A 290 13.17 26.29 -32.67
C PHE A 290 14.43 25.45 -32.41
N ARG A 291 14.76 24.51 -33.31
CA ARG A 291 16.00 23.71 -33.20
C ARG A 291 17.29 24.54 -33.30
N SER A 292 17.25 25.70 -33.98
CA SER A 292 18.41 26.56 -34.15
C SER A 292 18.66 27.52 -32.99
N ILE A 293 17.79 27.55 -31.97
CA ILE A 293 17.97 28.38 -30.78
C ILE A 293 19.11 27.81 -29.95
N ALA A 294 20.06 28.65 -29.55
CA ALA A 294 21.15 28.27 -28.67
C ALA A 294 20.61 27.84 -27.29
N GLY A 295 21.05 26.68 -26.80
CA GLY A 295 20.57 26.11 -25.54
C GLY A 295 19.30 25.25 -25.67
N VAL A 296 18.83 25.00 -26.88
CA VAL A 296 17.81 23.98 -27.15
C VAL A 296 18.50 22.66 -27.47
N ASP A 297 18.29 21.67 -26.62
CA ASP A 297 18.88 20.34 -26.77
C ASP A 297 18.07 19.47 -27.74
N LYS A 298 16.74 19.51 -27.64
CA LYS A 298 15.86 18.63 -28.40
C LYS A 298 14.50 19.27 -28.64
N VAL A 299 13.98 19.06 -29.86
CA VAL A 299 12.62 19.47 -30.23
C VAL A 299 11.84 18.25 -30.71
N ASP A 300 10.86 17.85 -29.94
CA ASP A 300 9.92 16.76 -30.21
C ASP A 300 8.63 17.37 -30.78
N ALA A 301 8.49 17.26 -32.07
CA ALA A 301 7.32 17.78 -32.79
C ALA A 301 6.26 16.68 -32.91
N ARG A 302 5.09 16.93 -32.37
CA ARG A 302 4.01 15.95 -32.24
C ARG A 302 2.78 16.39 -33.03
N LEU A 303 2.10 15.40 -33.61
CA LEU A 303 0.74 15.56 -34.12
C LEU A 303 -0.20 14.77 -33.19
N VAL A 304 -0.99 15.49 -32.41
CA VAL A 304 -1.88 14.94 -31.39
C VAL A 304 -3.32 14.99 -31.90
N THR A 305 -4.06 13.91 -31.75
CA THR A 305 -5.48 13.85 -32.01
C THR A 305 -6.18 12.83 -31.11
N VAL A 306 -7.48 12.75 -31.13
CA VAL A 306 -8.28 11.77 -30.41
C VAL A 306 -9.10 10.97 -31.38
N SER A 307 -9.07 9.64 -31.23
CA SER A 307 -9.86 8.72 -32.05
C SER A 307 -10.36 7.53 -31.24
N ALA A 308 -11.40 6.90 -31.76
CA ALA A 308 -11.77 5.57 -31.33
C ALA A 308 -10.75 4.57 -31.87
N VAL A 309 -10.32 3.67 -31.02
CA VAL A 309 -9.33 2.62 -31.29
C VAL A 309 -9.98 1.27 -31.07
N GLY A 310 -9.99 0.41 -32.08
CA GLY A 310 -10.44 -0.98 -32.02
C GLY A 310 -9.25 -1.90 -31.78
N GLY A 311 -9.34 -2.81 -30.79
CA GLY A 311 -8.29 -3.77 -30.47
C GLY A 311 -8.56 -5.17 -31.00
N PHE A 312 -7.52 -5.87 -31.42
CA PHE A 312 -7.59 -7.20 -32.00
C PHE A 312 -6.50 -8.13 -31.48
N ILE A 313 -6.83 -9.42 -31.36
CA ILE A 313 -5.85 -10.51 -31.24
C ILE A 313 -5.53 -10.99 -32.64
N LYS A 314 -4.25 -11.08 -32.96
CA LYS A 314 -3.79 -11.63 -34.24
C LYS A 314 -4.07 -13.13 -34.30
N ALA A 315 -4.56 -13.60 -35.47
CA ALA A 315 -4.70 -15.02 -35.72
C ALA A 315 -3.37 -15.75 -35.52
N HIS A 316 -3.36 -16.80 -34.72
CA HIS A 316 -2.15 -17.57 -34.45
C HIS A 316 -2.49 -19.05 -34.19
N LEU A 317 -1.49 -19.91 -34.37
CA LEU A 317 -1.58 -21.33 -34.06
C LEU A 317 -1.16 -21.55 -32.59
N VAL A 318 -2.07 -22.10 -31.79
CA VAL A 318 -1.76 -22.53 -30.42
C VAL A 318 -1.55 -24.03 -30.43
N SER A 319 -0.37 -24.46 -29.98
CA SER A 319 -0.10 -25.88 -29.75
C SER A 319 -0.78 -26.31 -28.44
N ASN A 320 -1.81 -27.12 -28.52
CA ASN A 320 -2.48 -27.66 -27.35
C ASN A 320 -2.08 -29.12 -27.16
N GLU A 321 -1.50 -29.43 -26.01
CA GLU A 321 -1.11 -30.77 -25.61
C GLU A 321 -2.31 -31.46 -24.93
N THR A 322 -3.00 -32.29 -25.66
CA THR A 322 -4.08 -33.12 -25.12
C THR A 322 -3.72 -34.58 -25.24
N GLY A 323 -3.43 -35.27 -24.12
CA GLY A 323 -3.19 -36.72 -24.10
C GLY A 323 -1.94 -37.19 -24.84
N GLY A 324 -0.87 -36.37 -24.87
CA GLY A 324 0.40 -36.74 -25.52
C GLY A 324 0.47 -36.46 -27.03
N ASN A 325 -0.60 -35.89 -27.62
CA ASN A 325 -0.61 -35.43 -29.00
C ASN A 325 -0.66 -33.91 -29.07
N PHE A 326 0.26 -33.33 -29.84
CA PHE A 326 0.25 -31.88 -30.14
C PHE A 326 -0.73 -31.59 -31.27
N ASN A 327 -1.87 -31.03 -30.95
CA ASN A 327 -2.80 -30.51 -31.95
C ASN A 327 -2.63 -29.00 -32.06
N ASN A 328 -2.28 -28.55 -33.26
CA ASN A 328 -2.27 -27.11 -33.56
C ASN A 328 -3.71 -26.62 -33.74
N VAL A 329 -4.18 -25.83 -32.79
CA VAL A 329 -5.50 -25.17 -32.88
C VAL A 329 -5.30 -23.80 -33.48
N TYR A 330 -5.97 -23.55 -34.60
CA TYR A 330 -6.01 -22.22 -35.20
C TYR A 330 -6.94 -21.31 -34.39
N VAL A 331 -6.37 -20.29 -33.79
CA VAL A 331 -7.14 -19.23 -33.12
C VAL A 331 -7.38 -18.13 -34.16
N PRO A 332 -8.62 -17.87 -34.59
CA PRO A 332 -8.89 -16.81 -35.53
C PRO A 332 -8.62 -15.43 -34.93
N GLU A 333 -8.56 -14.42 -35.78
CA GLU A 333 -8.53 -13.03 -35.34
C GLU A 333 -9.81 -12.70 -34.54
N VAL A 334 -9.66 -12.11 -33.35
CA VAL A 334 -10.77 -11.76 -32.47
C VAL A 334 -10.74 -10.27 -32.19
N TYR A 335 -11.86 -9.62 -32.42
CA TYR A 335 -12.10 -8.25 -31.97
C TYR A 335 -12.33 -8.24 -30.46
N LEU A 336 -11.56 -7.42 -29.74
CA LEU A 336 -11.58 -7.36 -28.26
C LEU A 336 -12.50 -6.25 -27.73
N GLY A 337 -12.65 -5.17 -28.49
CA GLY A 337 -13.41 -4.01 -28.07
C GLY A 337 -12.84 -2.72 -28.63
N SER A 338 -13.47 -1.60 -28.29
CA SER A 338 -12.99 -0.27 -28.68
C SER A 338 -12.95 0.68 -27.49
N ALA A 339 -11.98 1.59 -27.49
CA ALA A 339 -11.85 2.65 -26.50
C ALA A 339 -11.44 3.96 -27.19
N GLN A 340 -11.75 5.10 -26.58
CA GLN A 340 -11.17 6.38 -27.02
C GLN A 340 -9.74 6.51 -26.51
N ALA A 341 -8.84 6.90 -27.39
CA ALA A 341 -7.44 7.13 -27.08
C ALA A 341 -6.91 8.43 -27.68
N LEU A 342 -5.91 8.99 -27.02
CA LEU A 342 -5.08 10.05 -27.52
C LEU A 342 -4.08 9.43 -28.51
N ILE A 343 -4.12 9.83 -29.76
CA ILE A 343 -3.17 9.39 -30.80
C ILE A 343 -2.07 10.44 -30.88
N VAL A 344 -0.84 10.04 -30.66
CA VAL A 344 0.33 10.93 -30.66
C VAL A 344 1.30 10.47 -31.75
N GLY A 345 1.33 11.21 -32.84
CA GLY A 345 2.36 11.04 -33.87
C GLY A 345 3.67 11.65 -33.42
N VAL A 346 4.73 10.84 -33.36
CA VAL A 346 6.07 11.26 -32.92
C VAL A 346 7.14 10.91 -33.94
N ASP A 347 8.23 11.67 -33.94
CA ASP A 347 9.46 11.27 -34.60
C ASP A 347 10.32 10.47 -33.62
N PRO A 348 10.50 9.14 -33.82
CA PRO A 348 11.20 8.30 -32.86
C PRO A 348 12.61 8.77 -32.47
N SER A 349 13.30 9.50 -33.36
CA SER A 349 14.65 10.02 -33.16
C SER A 349 14.68 11.24 -32.24
N ASN A 350 13.57 11.96 -32.11
CA ASN A 350 13.49 13.23 -31.39
C ASN A 350 12.53 13.22 -30.18
N VAL A 351 12.06 12.07 -29.76
CA VAL A 351 11.13 11.95 -28.63
C VAL A 351 11.75 12.45 -27.33
N ILE A 352 11.03 13.32 -26.63
CA ILE A 352 11.31 13.75 -25.28
C ILE A 352 10.42 12.97 -24.34
N GLY A 353 11.03 12.35 -23.33
CA GLY A 353 10.36 11.51 -22.34
C GLY A 353 11.09 10.19 -22.18
N ASN A 354 11.06 9.66 -20.97
CA ASN A 354 11.66 8.39 -20.62
C ASN A 354 10.62 7.55 -19.87
N TRP A 355 9.78 6.87 -20.61
CA TRP A 355 8.74 6.01 -20.05
C TRP A 355 9.24 4.59 -19.85
N PHE A 356 8.68 3.92 -18.87
CA PHE A 356 8.77 2.47 -18.81
C PHE A 356 8.01 1.84 -19.98
N THR A 357 8.66 0.91 -20.69
CA THR A 357 8.08 0.21 -21.85
C THR A 357 8.35 -1.29 -21.75
N SER A 358 7.38 -2.11 -22.11
CA SER A 358 7.53 -3.57 -22.05
C SER A 358 8.50 -4.14 -23.10
N ASN A 359 8.53 -3.57 -24.30
CA ASN A 359 9.36 -4.03 -25.44
C ASN A 359 10.15 -2.89 -26.11
N GLY A 360 10.46 -1.84 -25.35
CA GLY A 360 11.08 -0.62 -25.87
C GLY A 360 10.08 0.30 -26.56
N PHE A 361 10.45 1.56 -26.69
CA PHE A 361 9.68 2.57 -27.42
C PHE A 361 9.89 2.43 -28.94
N LEU A 362 9.18 3.25 -29.73
CA LEU A 362 9.39 3.34 -31.17
C LEU A 362 10.84 3.69 -31.49
N GLY A 363 11.43 3.00 -32.44
CA GLY A 363 12.78 3.23 -32.93
C GLY A 363 12.78 3.58 -34.43
N ALA A 364 13.89 4.12 -34.91
CA ALA A 364 14.04 4.48 -36.32
C ALA A 364 13.94 3.27 -37.31
N SER A 365 14.11 2.06 -36.82
CA SER A 365 13.99 0.81 -37.57
C SER A 365 12.57 0.25 -37.62
N ASP A 366 11.64 0.80 -36.85
CA ASP A 366 10.27 0.30 -36.82
C ASP A 366 9.51 0.72 -38.08
N THR A 367 8.61 -0.14 -38.51
CA THR A 367 7.79 0.13 -39.70
C THR A 367 6.75 1.22 -39.40
N GLN A 368 6.27 1.89 -40.44
CA GLN A 368 5.22 2.91 -40.30
C GLN A 368 3.92 2.37 -39.70
N ASN A 369 3.72 1.05 -39.69
CA ASN A 369 2.55 0.40 -39.14
C ASN A 369 2.77 -0.13 -37.72
N THR A 370 3.88 0.24 -37.08
CA THR A 370 4.18 -0.18 -35.69
C THR A 370 3.82 0.95 -34.72
N ILE A 371 3.17 0.57 -33.61
CA ILE A 371 2.75 1.51 -32.57
C ILE A 371 3.11 0.99 -31.18
N VAL A 372 3.12 1.90 -30.21
CA VAL A 372 3.21 1.58 -28.80
C VAL A 372 1.94 2.07 -28.11
N ALA A 373 1.30 1.18 -27.35
CA ALA A 373 0.03 1.46 -26.71
C ALA A 373 0.22 1.76 -25.22
N GLY A 374 -0.53 2.72 -24.70
CA GLY A 374 -0.57 3.03 -23.28
C GLY A 374 -1.17 1.90 -22.45
N ASP A 375 -0.69 1.73 -21.26
CA ASP A 375 -1.08 0.66 -20.34
C ASP A 375 -2.58 0.67 -20.00
N SER A 376 -3.16 1.84 -19.74
CA SER A 376 -4.60 1.96 -19.45
C SER A 376 -5.47 1.73 -20.70
N LEU A 377 -4.97 2.03 -21.89
CA LEU A 377 -5.68 1.70 -23.13
C LEU A 377 -5.72 0.19 -23.34
N ILE A 378 -4.58 -0.49 -23.13
CA ILE A 378 -4.53 -1.95 -23.22
C ILE A 378 -5.49 -2.57 -22.22
N GLY A 379 -5.46 -2.13 -20.95
CA GLY A 379 -6.35 -2.64 -19.90
C GLY A 379 -7.82 -2.40 -20.17
N GLY A 380 -8.18 -1.29 -20.82
CA GLY A 380 -9.57 -0.97 -21.20
C GLY A 380 -10.10 -1.79 -22.38
N ILE A 381 -9.22 -2.30 -23.23
CA ILE A 381 -9.61 -3.10 -24.41
C ILE A 381 -9.50 -4.60 -24.12
N VAL A 382 -8.51 -5.02 -23.35
CA VAL A 382 -8.16 -6.43 -23.16
C VAL A 382 -8.54 -6.91 -21.76
N GLN A 383 -9.45 -7.89 -21.70
CA GLN A 383 -9.64 -8.68 -20.47
C GLN A 383 -8.60 -9.81 -20.44
N MET A 384 -7.81 -9.86 -19.35
CA MET A 384 -6.86 -10.97 -19.14
C MET A 384 -7.50 -12.34 -19.46
N PRO A 385 -6.80 -13.30 -20.10
CA PRO A 385 -5.34 -13.42 -20.30
C PRO A 385 -4.81 -13.03 -21.67
N PHE A 386 -5.52 -12.25 -22.44
CA PHE A 386 -5.16 -11.94 -23.83
C PHE A 386 -4.15 -10.78 -23.93
N SER A 387 -3.35 -10.77 -24.97
CA SER A 387 -2.46 -9.66 -25.30
C SER A 387 -2.98 -8.90 -26.52
N LEU A 388 -2.96 -7.56 -26.44
CA LEU A 388 -3.32 -6.73 -27.59
C LEU A 388 -2.22 -6.85 -28.66
N ALA A 389 -2.56 -7.41 -29.82
CA ALA A 389 -1.59 -7.61 -30.89
C ALA A 389 -1.70 -6.56 -31.98
N GLN A 390 -2.91 -6.11 -32.29
CA GLN A 390 -3.17 -5.13 -33.33
C GLN A 390 -4.24 -4.14 -32.88
N VAL A 391 -4.17 -2.93 -33.39
CA VAL A 391 -5.21 -1.92 -33.22
C VAL A 391 -5.60 -1.32 -34.59
N ASP A 392 -6.87 -1.00 -34.73
CA ASP A 392 -7.42 -0.23 -35.84
C ASP A 392 -7.58 1.22 -35.39
N VAL A 393 -6.95 2.12 -36.13
CA VAL A 393 -7.03 3.57 -35.95
C VAL A 393 -7.20 4.21 -37.32
N PHE A 394 -8.22 5.04 -37.50
CA PHE A 394 -8.56 5.69 -38.75
C PHE A 394 -8.79 4.70 -39.92
N GLY A 395 -9.25 3.48 -39.65
CA GLY A 395 -9.42 2.44 -40.68
C GLY A 395 -8.12 1.77 -41.12
N THR A 396 -7.01 2.07 -40.47
CA THR A 396 -5.70 1.43 -40.72
C THR A 396 -5.30 0.56 -39.52
N ARG A 397 -4.81 -0.64 -39.83
CA ARG A 397 -4.33 -1.57 -38.78
C ARG A 397 -2.85 -1.38 -38.52
N TYR A 398 -2.55 -1.31 -37.22
CA TYR A 398 -1.20 -1.16 -36.70
C TYR A 398 -0.86 -2.35 -35.82
N ASP A 399 0.37 -2.84 -35.89
CA ASP A 399 0.92 -3.85 -35.00
C ASP A 399 1.39 -3.19 -33.69
N VAL A 400 0.97 -3.74 -32.55
CA VAL A 400 1.37 -3.24 -31.22
C VAL A 400 2.71 -3.84 -30.85
N LYS A 401 3.75 -3.02 -30.77
CA LYS A 401 5.10 -3.42 -30.35
C LYS A 401 5.18 -3.71 -28.86
N GLY A 402 4.53 -2.92 -28.05
CA GLY A 402 4.57 -3.03 -26.61
C GLY A 402 3.67 -2.04 -25.89
N ALA A 403 3.70 -2.13 -24.56
CA ALA A 403 3.01 -1.22 -23.67
C ALA A 403 3.93 -0.11 -23.17
N VAL A 404 3.39 1.08 -22.97
CA VAL A 404 4.06 2.21 -22.33
C VAL A 404 3.24 2.68 -21.12
N VAL A 405 3.91 2.92 -20.01
CA VAL A 405 3.32 3.56 -18.85
C VAL A 405 3.46 5.07 -18.99
N ASP A 406 2.39 5.73 -19.37
CA ASP A 406 2.37 7.19 -19.55
C ASP A 406 1.46 7.86 -18.52
N PRO A 407 2.03 8.36 -17.42
CA PRO A 407 1.25 8.98 -16.37
C PRO A 407 0.63 10.31 -16.76
N LEU A 408 1.20 11.01 -17.74
CA LEU A 408 0.75 12.35 -18.13
C LEU A 408 -0.48 12.31 -19.04
N ASN A 409 -0.63 11.23 -19.83
CA ASN A 409 -1.77 11.03 -20.72
C ASN A 409 -2.72 9.93 -20.18
N GLN A 410 -2.68 9.68 -18.88
CA GLN A 410 -3.53 8.68 -18.21
C GLN A 410 -3.37 7.25 -18.74
N GLY A 411 -2.30 6.95 -19.48
CA GLY A 411 -2.12 5.67 -20.14
C GLY A 411 -3.12 5.37 -21.25
N ARG A 412 -4.01 6.31 -21.62
CA ARG A 412 -4.95 6.19 -22.74
C ARG A 412 -4.39 6.81 -24.02
N VAL A 413 -3.20 6.38 -24.40
CA VAL A 413 -2.43 6.95 -25.51
C VAL A 413 -1.96 5.87 -26.47
N LEU A 414 -1.85 6.24 -27.73
CA LEU A 414 -1.17 5.49 -28.79
C LEU A 414 -0.07 6.35 -29.38
N TYR A 415 1.15 5.87 -29.31
CA TYR A 415 2.29 6.47 -29.97
C TYR A 415 2.51 5.80 -31.32
N ALA A 416 2.48 6.59 -32.40
CA ALA A 416 2.71 6.13 -33.74
C ALA A 416 3.77 6.99 -34.43
N PRO A 417 4.45 6.52 -35.49
CA PRO A 417 5.29 7.38 -36.32
C PRO A 417 4.48 8.56 -36.84
N VAL A 418 4.99 9.78 -36.73
CA VAL A 418 4.24 10.98 -37.12
C VAL A 418 3.77 10.96 -38.56
N GLN A 419 4.56 10.39 -39.46
CA GLN A 419 4.22 10.27 -40.90
C GLN A 419 2.96 9.42 -41.11
N SER A 420 2.78 8.36 -40.35
CA SER A 420 1.59 7.52 -40.40
C SER A 420 0.34 8.28 -39.96
N VAL A 421 0.44 9.07 -38.90
CA VAL A 421 -0.66 9.89 -38.39
C VAL A 421 -0.98 11.04 -39.38
N GLN A 422 0.04 11.71 -39.93
CA GLN A 422 -0.13 12.74 -40.92
C GLN A 422 -0.82 12.22 -42.19
N SER A 423 -0.41 11.03 -42.65
CA SER A 423 -1.02 10.40 -43.83
C SER A 423 -2.48 10.02 -43.59
N ALA A 424 -2.78 9.45 -42.43
CA ALA A 424 -4.15 9.05 -42.04
C ALA A 424 -5.08 10.26 -41.89
N LEU A 425 -4.58 11.39 -41.39
CA LEU A 425 -5.34 12.62 -41.18
C LEU A 425 -5.29 13.58 -42.42
N GLN A 426 -4.52 13.24 -43.45
CA GLN A 426 -4.29 14.07 -44.63
C GLN A 426 -3.82 15.50 -44.27
N THR A 427 -2.95 15.62 -43.26
CA THR A 427 -2.44 16.89 -42.75
C THR A 427 -0.92 16.91 -42.79
N ASN A 428 -0.36 18.09 -43.15
CA ASN A 428 1.08 18.32 -43.13
C ASN A 428 1.41 19.35 -42.02
N GLY A 429 1.93 18.90 -40.92
CA GLY A 429 2.27 19.77 -39.78
C GLY A 429 2.20 19.07 -38.45
N TYR A 430 2.47 19.83 -37.41
CA TYR A 430 2.44 19.42 -36.02
C TYR A 430 1.51 20.36 -35.27
N ASN A 431 0.89 19.93 -34.20
CA ASN A 431 0.05 20.80 -33.38
C ASN A 431 0.56 20.99 -31.97
N LEU A 432 1.64 20.29 -31.63
CA LEU A 432 2.29 20.36 -30.32
C LEU A 432 3.80 20.21 -30.48
N LEU A 433 4.58 21.08 -29.83
CA LEU A 433 6.02 20.92 -29.73
C LEU A 433 6.38 20.78 -28.26
N LEU A 434 7.23 19.80 -27.94
CA LEU A 434 7.93 19.71 -26.68
C LEU A 434 9.38 20.10 -26.95
N ILE A 435 9.89 21.06 -26.20
CA ILE A 435 11.24 21.62 -26.40
C ILE A 435 12.02 21.46 -25.11
N GLN A 436 13.07 20.65 -25.14
CA GLN A 436 13.99 20.48 -24.02
C GLN A 436 15.12 21.51 -24.14
N THR A 437 15.41 22.19 -23.05
CA THR A 437 16.47 23.20 -22.96
C THR A 437 17.56 22.78 -21.97
N ASP A 438 18.72 23.41 -22.07
CA ASP A 438 19.90 23.21 -21.21
C ASP A 438 19.78 23.83 -19.80
N ASP A 439 18.57 24.05 -19.30
CA ASP A 439 18.27 24.77 -18.05
C ASP A 439 18.69 26.25 -18.03
N SER A 440 19.18 26.80 -19.13
CA SER A 440 19.51 28.22 -19.19
C SER A 440 18.23 29.07 -19.31
N PRO A 441 18.08 30.12 -18.49
CA PRO A 441 16.91 31.00 -18.58
C PRO A 441 16.84 31.75 -19.91
N ASN A 442 17.97 31.92 -20.60
CA ASN A 442 18.04 32.58 -21.90
C ASN A 442 17.42 31.72 -23.00
N ALA A 443 17.65 30.40 -22.98
CA ALA A 443 17.06 29.48 -23.97
C ALA A 443 15.53 29.43 -23.83
N ALA A 444 15.02 29.31 -22.60
CA ALA A 444 13.59 29.32 -22.34
C ALA A 444 12.94 30.64 -22.82
N ALA A 445 13.53 31.79 -22.48
CA ALA A 445 13.05 33.11 -22.92
C ALA A 445 13.09 33.29 -24.46
N ALA A 446 14.11 32.75 -25.14
CA ALA A 446 14.21 32.77 -26.57
C ALA A 446 13.11 31.92 -27.25
N VAL A 447 12.82 30.73 -26.68
CA VAL A 447 11.72 29.86 -27.13
C VAL A 447 10.37 30.57 -26.93
N GLU A 448 10.13 31.17 -25.77
CA GLU A 448 8.90 31.92 -25.47
C GLU A 448 8.73 33.11 -26.42
N SER A 449 9.79 33.87 -26.71
CA SER A 449 9.77 35.00 -27.63
C SER A 449 9.47 34.56 -29.06
N LEU A 450 10.11 33.49 -29.54
CA LEU A 450 9.85 32.95 -30.88
C LEU A 450 8.41 32.38 -30.99
N ALA A 451 7.92 31.73 -29.94
CA ALA A 451 6.54 31.25 -29.90
C ALA A 451 5.54 32.42 -29.99
N ALA A 452 5.71 33.44 -29.16
CA ALA A 452 4.84 34.61 -29.13
C ALA A 452 4.81 35.36 -30.48
N SER A 453 5.96 35.52 -31.14
CA SER A 453 6.04 36.18 -32.46
C SER A 453 5.31 35.43 -33.55
N ASN A 454 5.06 34.12 -33.38
CA ASN A 454 4.31 33.28 -34.30
C ASN A 454 2.87 32.95 -33.80
N GLY A 455 2.35 33.68 -32.82
CA GLY A 455 1.00 33.47 -32.29
C GLY A 455 0.83 32.17 -31.46
N LEU A 456 1.93 31.56 -31.03
CA LEU A 456 1.93 30.37 -30.19
C LEU A 456 2.13 30.73 -28.71
N VAL A 457 1.67 29.84 -27.85
CA VAL A 457 1.88 29.92 -26.41
C VAL A 457 2.96 28.92 -26.02
N ALA A 458 3.95 29.38 -25.25
CA ALA A 458 4.95 28.53 -24.63
C ALA A 458 4.71 28.49 -23.12
N GLY A 459 4.83 27.31 -22.51
CA GLY A 459 4.72 27.16 -21.07
C GLY A 459 5.56 26.01 -20.56
N SER A 460 6.01 26.11 -19.29
CA SER A 460 6.85 25.10 -18.68
C SER A 460 6.09 23.77 -18.46
N MET A 461 6.68 22.66 -18.88
CA MET A 461 6.24 21.30 -18.56
C MET A 461 6.32 21.04 -17.05
N GLY A 462 7.22 21.70 -16.34
CA GLY A 462 7.37 21.60 -14.89
C GLY A 462 6.08 21.92 -14.13
N ARG A 463 5.24 22.83 -14.66
CA ARG A 463 3.92 23.12 -14.07
C ARG A 463 3.00 21.90 -14.13
N LEU A 464 2.98 21.19 -15.26
CA LEU A 464 2.19 19.98 -15.44
C LEU A 464 2.69 18.84 -14.54
N VAL A 465 4.02 18.64 -14.52
CA VAL A 465 4.66 17.62 -13.68
C VAL A 465 4.37 17.89 -12.20
N ASN A 466 4.55 19.14 -11.73
CA ASN A 466 4.29 19.50 -10.34
C ASN A 466 2.82 19.31 -9.95
N ALA A 467 1.86 19.67 -10.82
CA ALA A 467 0.43 19.45 -10.55
C ALA A 467 0.11 17.95 -10.37
N ASN A 468 0.72 17.10 -11.17
CA ASN A 468 0.57 15.65 -11.03
C ASN A 468 1.27 15.10 -9.78
N LEU A 469 2.45 15.61 -9.43
CA LEU A 469 3.14 15.25 -8.19
C LEU A 469 2.35 15.68 -6.95
N ASP A 470 1.76 16.87 -6.95
CA ASP A 470 0.91 17.34 -5.86
C ASP A 470 -0.33 16.46 -5.70
N PHE A 471 -0.95 16.06 -6.81
CA PHE A 471 -2.05 15.11 -6.78
C PHE A 471 -1.63 13.76 -6.18
N LEU A 472 -0.49 13.19 -6.61
CA LEU A 472 0.05 11.96 -6.07
C LEU A 472 0.37 12.09 -4.57
N ASN A 473 1.02 13.17 -4.17
CA ASN A 473 1.33 13.42 -2.76
C ASN A 473 0.07 13.48 -1.90
N ASN A 474 -0.99 14.10 -2.41
CA ASN A 474 -2.28 14.13 -1.74
C ASN A 474 -2.85 12.73 -1.58
N ILE A 475 -2.91 11.91 -2.63
CA ILE A 475 -3.39 10.52 -2.55
C ILE A 475 -2.57 9.71 -1.54
N TRP A 476 -1.24 9.76 -1.63
CA TRP A 476 -0.37 9.02 -0.72
C TRP A 476 -0.49 9.48 0.73
N SER A 477 -0.74 10.77 0.97
CA SER A 477 -0.99 11.27 2.33
C SER A 477 -2.19 10.57 2.99
N TYR A 478 -3.23 10.24 2.21
CA TYR A 478 -4.37 9.45 2.69
C TYR A 478 -4.01 7.97 2.90
N PHE A 479 -3.21 7.39 2.01
CA PHE A 479 -2.83 5.98 2.12
C PHE A 479 -1.92 5.72 3.31
N PHE A 480 -1.08 6.68 3.72
CA PHE A 480 -0.22 6.56 4.89
C PHE A 480 -0.96 6.37 6.21
N ILE A 481 -2.27 6.63 6.26
CA ILE A 481 -3.07 6.31 7.45
C ILE A 481 -3.10 4.80 7.72
N LEU A 482 -3.06 3.96 6.68
CA LEU A 482 -3.09 2.49 6.82
C LEU A 482 -1.86 1.95 7.57
N PRO A 483 -0.61 2.24 7.17
CA PRO A 483 0.57 1.81 7.91
C PRO A 483 0.66 2.43 9.31
N VAL A 484 0.29 3.70 9.48
CA VAL A 484 0.30 4.35 10.80
C VAL A 484 -0.65 3.62 11.76
N MET A 485 -1.89 3.37 11.35
CA MET A 485 -2.87 2.68 12.18
C MET A 485 -2.52 1.19 12.41
N THR A 486 -1.91 0.53 11.42
CA THR A 486 -1.40 -0.84 11.58
C THR A 486 -0.27 -0.87 12.62
N LEU A 487 0.59 0.14 12.64
CA LEU A 487 1.62 0.30 13.66
C LEU A 487 1.01 0.55 15.06
N VAL A 488 -0.02 1.40 15.15
CA VAL A 488 -0.76 1.64 16.42
C VAL A 488 -1.38 0.34 16.92
N LEU A 489 -1.98 -0.47 16.05
CA LEU A 489 -2.52 -1.78 16.39
C LEU A 489 -1.43 -2.72 16.93
N THR A 490 -0.27 -2.74 16.29
CA THR A 490 0.89 -3.52 16.72
C THR A 490 1.43 -3.04 18.07
N CYS A 491 1.51 -1.72 18.29
CA CYS A 491 1.85 -1.13 19.58
C CYS A 491 0.87 -1.55 20.69
N GLY A 492 -0.44 -1.55 20.40
CA GLY A 492 -1.48 -2.02 21.30
C GLY A 492 -1.33 -3.51 21.65
N THR A 493 -0.98 -4.34 20.67
CA THR A 493 -0.72 -5.77 20.86
C THR A 493 0.51 -6.01 21.74
N LEU A 494 1.59 -5.27 21.52
CA LEU A 494 2.80 -5.31 22.34
C LEU A 494 2.51 -4.85 23.77
N LEU A 495 1.80 -3.74 23.95
CA LEU A 495 1.40 -3.24 25.27
C LEU A 495 0.58 -4.28 26.03
N SER A 496 -0.38 -4.91 25.38
CA SER A 496 -1.19 -5.98 25.96
C SER A 496 -0.33 -7.19 26.38
N TYR A 497 0.68 -7.54 25.57
CA TYR A 497 1.64 -8.59 25.90
C TYR A 497 2.42 -8.23 27.18
N LEU A 498 3.00 -7.03 27.23
CA LEU A 498 3.79 -6.59 28.36
C LEU A 498 2.94 -6.51 29.64
N THR A 499 1.69 -6.03 29.54
CA THR A 499 0.73 -6.00 30.64
C THR A 499 0.43 -7.40 31.19
N THR A 500 0.15 -8.34 30.30
CA THR A 500 -0.18 -9.72 30.67
C THR A 500 1.02 -10.42 31.29
N ASN A 501 2.22 -10.23 30.73
CA ASN A 501 3.45 -10.80 31.26
C ASN A 501 3.77 -10.25 32.65
N PHE A 502 3.65 -8.93 32.83
CA PHE A 502 3.82 -8.27 34.11
C PHE A 502 2.82 -8.80 35.18
N SER A 503 1.53 -8.86 34.83
CA SER A 503 0.48 -9.32 35.76
C SER A 503 0.71 -10.77 36.21
N ARG A 504 1.15 -11.64 35.28
CA ARG A 504 1.47 -13.05 35.61
C ARG A 504 2.66 -13.20 36.56
N ARG A 505 3.65 -12.32 36.46
CA ARG A 505 4.91 -12.39 37.23
C ARG A 505 4.99 -11.35 38.33
N PHE A 506 3.88 -10.73 38.65
CA PHE A 506 3.84 -9.65 39.64
C PHE A 506 4.42 -10.10 41.00
N ASN A 507 4.05 -11.31 41.47
CA ASN A 507 4.56 -11.86 42.71
C ASN A 507 6.08 -12.13 42.68
N ASP A 508 6.62 -12.58 41.54
CA ASP A 508 8.06 -12.79 41.37
C ASP A 508 8.83 -11.47 41.49
N TYR A 509 8.30 -10.40 40.92
CA TYR A 509 8.89 -9.06 41.05
C TYR A 509 8.79 -8.51 42.48
N LEU A 510 7.69 -8.80 43.20
CA LEU A 510 7.56 -8.45 44.61
C LEU A 510 8.56 -9.18 45.47
N VAL A 511 8.76 -10.48 45.26
CA VAL A 511 9.78 -11.27 45.97
C VAL A 511 11.17 -10.69 45.72
N LEU A 512 11.53 -10.36 44.50
CA LEU A 512 12.81 -9.71 44.19
C LEU A 512 12.98 -8.39 44.97
N ARG A 513 11.89 -7.62 45.10
CA ARG A 513 11.90 -6.36 45.84
C ARG A 513 12.09 -6.59 47.37
N ILE A 514 11.43 -7.59 47.92
CA ILE A 514 11.61 -7.98 49.36
C ILE A 514 13.05 -8.39 49.58
N LEU A 515 13.69 -9.07 48.64
CA LEU A 515 15.11 -9.44 48.69
C LEU A 515 16.06 -8.25 48.49
N GLY A 516 15.55 -7.01 48.38
CA GLY A 516 16.35 -5.79 48.34
C GLY A 516 16.68 -5.29 46.93
N ALA A 517 16.00 -5.78 45.86
CA ALA A 517 16.19 -5.27 44.53
C ALA A 517 15.73 -3.80 44.42
N LYS A 518 16.64 -2.93 43.98
CA LYS A 518 16.34 -1.50 43.75
C LYS A 518 15.33 -1.32 42.61
N ALA A 519 14.56 -0.22 42.64
CA ALA A 519 13.59 0.13 41.62
C ALA A 519 14.19 0.13 40.20
N TRP A 520 15.43 0.62 40.05
CA TRP A 520 16.18 0.63 38.79
C TRP A 520 16.46 -0.80 38.25
N PHE A 521 16.65 -1.77 39.13
CA PHE A 521 16.82 -3.16 38.73
C PHE A 521 15.54 -3.74 38.11
N SER A 522 14.39 -3.50 38.75
CA SER A 522 13.08 -3.93 38.24
C SER A 522 12.77 -3.28 36.88
N LEU A 523 13.06 -1.99 36.73
CA LEU A 523 12.92 -1.27 35.45
C LEU A 523 13.79 -1.91 34.36
N ARG A 524 15.08 -2.13 34.63
CA ARG A 524 15.99 -2.79 33.69
C ARG A 524 15.53 -4.18 33.30
N LEU A 525 15.03 -4.95 34.26
CA LEU A 525 14.52 -6.30 34.02
C LEU A 525 13.34 -6.29 33.04
N LEU A 526 12.36 -5.42 33.29
CA LEU A 526 11.18 -5.26 32.43
C LEU A 526 11.56 -4.76 31.03
N LEU A 527 12.51 -3.82 30.94
CA LEU A 527 13.04 -3.34 29.65
C LEU A 527 13.72 -4.45 28.85
N TRP A 528 14.56 -5.26 29.49
CA TRP A 528 15.26 -6.35 28.81
C TRP A 528 14.29 -7.45 28.35
N GLU A 529 13.22 -7.73 29.10
CA GLU A 529 12.17 -8.66 28.68
C GLU A 529 11.43 -8.14 27.43
N GLY A 530 11.04 -6.86 27.42
CA GLY A 530 10.37 -6.23 26.29
C GLY A 530 11.30 -6.10 25.07
N TRP A 531 12.50 -5.59 25.26
CA TRP A 531 13.47 -5.39 24.17
C TRP A 531 14.01 -6.71 23.62
N GLY A 532 14.14 -7.75 24.45
CA GLY A 532 14.52 -9.08 23.97
C GLY A 532 13.51 -9.63 22.96
N LEU A 533 12.21 -9.47 23.25
CA LEU A 533 11.16 -9.83 22.32
C LEU A 533 11.24 -8.99 21.03
N LEU A 534 11.35 -7.67 21.16
CA LEU A 534 11.44 -6.76 20.04
C LEU A 534 12.65 -7.06 19.15
N ALA A 535 13.83 -7.21 19.75
CA ALA A 535 15.07 -7.44 18.98
C ALA A 535 14.97 -8.72 18.13
N ILE A 536 14.51 -9.83 18.72
CA ILE A 536 14.36 -11.08 17.98
C ILE A 536 13.28 -10.94 16.89
N SER A 537 12.15 -10.29 17.21
CA SER A 537 11.08 -10.06 16.23
C SER A 537 11.55 -9.20 15.07
N MET A 538 12.30 -8.12 15.33
CA MET A 538 12.80 -7.19 14.31
C MET A 538 13.86 -7.83 13.42
N VAL A 539 14.77 -8.61 13.97
CA VAL A 539 15.80 -9.34 13.19
C VAL A 539 15.17 -10.25 12.14
N ILE A 540 14.00 -10.83 12.42
CA ILE A 540 13.28 -11.68 11.48
C ILE A 540 12.35 -10.85 10.58
N ALA A 541 11.62 -9.89 11.19
CA ALA A 541 10.58 -9.15 10.48
C ALA A 541 11.13 -8.19 9.43
N ILE A 542 12.21 -7.46 9.71
CA ILE A 542 12.76 -6.46 8.79
C ILE A 542 13.26 -7.09 7.47
N PRO A 543 14.14 -8.11 7.48
CA PRO A 543 14.59 -8.73 6.23
C PRO A 543 13.45 -9.34 5.41
N LEU A 544 12.49 -10.01 6.08
CA LEU A 544 11.34 -10.59 5.39
C LEU A 544 10.41 -9.51 4.82
N ALA A 545 10.17 -8.44 5.57
CA ALA A 545 9.38 -7.32 5.09
C ALA A 545 10.01 -6.65 3.87
N TRP A 546 11.33 -6.47 3.91
CA TRP A 546 12.08 -5.93 2.79
C TRP A 546 11.99 -6.84 1.56
N LEU A 547 12.17 -8.15 1.75
CA LEU A 547 12.04 -9.14 0.66
C LEU A 547 10.62 -9.13 0.05
N VAL A 548 9.58 -9.08 0.88
CA VAL A 548 8.20 -8.99 0.40
C VAL A 548 7.94 -7.67 -0.33
N SER A 549 8.51 -6.57 0.16
CA SER A 549 8.34 -5.25 -0.46
C SER A 549 8.92 -5.18 -1.88
N ILE A 550 9.92 -6.01 -2.21
CA ILE A 550 10.46 -6.12 -3.57
C ILE A 550 9.37 -6.57 -4.57
N PHE A 551 8.39 -7.37 -4.15
CA PHE A 551 7.28 -7.79 -5.01
C PHE A 551 6.29 -6.66 -5.35
N PHE A 552 6.29 -5.58 -4.56
CA PHE A 552 5.49 -4.38 -4.86
C PHE A 552 6.21 -3.38 -5.73
N LEU A 553 7.50 -3.61 -5.99
CA LEU A 553 8.27 -2.77 -6.90
C LEU A 553 7.85 -3.08 -8.33
N LEU A 554 7.58 -2.03 -9.06
CA LEU A 554 7.66 -2.14 -10.51
C LEU A 554 9.13 -2.42 -10.89
N PRO A 555 9.37 -3.28 -11.89
CA PRO A 555 10.72 -3.49 -12.39
C PRO A 555 11.33 -2.12 -12.73
N GLU A 556 12.48 -1.76 -12.30
CA GLU A 556 13.17 -0.47 -12.53
C GLU A 556 12.90 0.66 -11.53
N ALA A 557 12.01 0.49 -10.55
CA ALA A 557 11.86 1.50 -9.51
C ALA A 557 13.09 1.58 -8.63
N ALA A 558 13.69 2.75 -8.56
CA ALA A 558 14.75 3.03 -7.60
C ALA A 558 14.14 3.32 -6.23
N ILE A 559 14.40 2.46 -5.24
CA ILE A 559 14.01 2.74 -3.87
C ILE A 559 15.02 3.71 -3.26
N SER A 560 14.54 4.84 -2.73
CA SER A 560 15.42 5.74 -2.03
C SER A 560 16.00 5.09 -0.76
N THR A 561 17.28 5.25 -0.51
CA THR A 561 17.94 4.71 0.68
C THR A 561 17.37 5.33 1.96
N SER A 562 16.92 6.58 1.89
CA SER A 562 16.27 7.30 3.00
C SER A 562 14.97 6.63 3.43
N ASP A 563 14.13 6.21 2.49
CA ASP A 563 12.84 5.61 2.79
C ASP A 563 12.97 4.19 3.33
N GLN A 564 13.97 3.44 2.87
CA GLN A 564 14.31 2.16 3.48
C GLN A 564 14.71 2.30 4.94
N ILE A 565 15.57 3.29 5.25
CA ILE A 565 15.98 3.58 6.62
C ILE A 565 14.79 4.05 7.46
N PHE A 566 13.92 4.90 6.93
CA PHE A 566 12.73 5.40 7.59
C PHE A 566 11.74 4.26 7.89
N ALA A 567 11.51 3.35 6.95
CA ALA A 567 10.65 2.17 7.13
C ALA A 567 11.10 1.25 8.27
N VAL A 568 12.40 1.25 8.60
CA VAL A 568 12.94 0.48 9.72
C VAL A 568 12.93 1.28 11.02
N ILE A 569 13.38 2.54 10.99
CA ILE A 569 13.55 3.36 12.20
C ILE A 569 12.20 3.65 12.86
N VAL A 570 11.16 3.98 12.10
CA VAL A 570 9.86 4.38 12.65
C VAL A 570 9.21 3.27 13.49
N PRO A 571 9.04 2.03 12.98
CA PRO A 571 8.50 0.94 13.80
C PRO A 571 9.37 0.61 15.01
N VAL A 572 10.70 0.60 14.86
CA VAL A 572 11.63 0.35 15.96
C VAL A 572 11.49 1.39 17.06
N ALA A 573 11.46 2.68 16.69
CA ALA A 573 11.30 3.78 17.65
C ALA A 573 9.94 3.72 18.37
N ALA A 574 8.85 3.53 17.61
CA ALA A 574 7.50 3.47 18.18
C ALA A 574 7.34 2.29 19.16
N LEU A 575 7.76 1.09 18.78
CA LEU A 575 7.67 -0.10 19.62
C LEU A 575 8.62 -0.03 20.84
N SER A 576 9.80 0.57 20.68
CA SER A 576 10.73 0.82 21.79
C SER A 576 10.17 1.83 22.78
N ALA A 577 9.49 2.88 22.31
CA ALA A 577 8.81 3.86 23.15
C ALA A 577 7.67 3.21 23.96
N VAL A 578 6.89 2.31 23.35
CA VAL A 578 5.84 1.55 24.04
C VAL A 578 6.45 0.63 25.11
N SER A 579 7.54 -0.07 24.80
CA SER A 579 8.23 -0.92 25.76
C SER A 579 8.79 -0.11 26.94
N LEU A 580 9.41 1.04 26.68
CA LEU A 580 9.95 1.93 27.70
C LEU A 580 8.83 2.50 28.59
N SER A 581 7.77 3.03 28.01
CA SER A 581 6.65 3.62 28.77
C SER A 581 5.97 2.58 29.64
N SER A 582 5.74 1.38 29.13
CA SER A 582 5.16 0.28 29.92
C SER A 582 6.07 -0.12 31.07
N ALA A 583 7.38 -0.27 30.86
CA ALA A 583 8.34 -0.61 31.89
C ALA A 583 8.38 0.45 33.02
N VAL A 584 8.32 1.74 32.66
CA VAL A 584 8.26 2.85 33.64
C VAL A 584 6.98 2.79 34.46
N ILE A 585 5.81 2.60 33.81
CA ILE A 585 4.51 2.53 34.49
C ILE A 585 4.50 1.36 35.48
N TYR A 586 4.93 0.16 35.05
CA TYR A 586 4.92 -1.03 35.92
C TYR A 586 5.97 -0.97 37.03
N SER A 587 7.13 -0.39 36.75
CA SER A 587 8.14 -0.14 37.78
C SER A 587 7.62 0.78 38.89
N ARG A 588 6.91 1.87 38.53
CA ARG A 588 6.26 2.77 39.49
C ARG A 588 5.17 2.06 40.28
N ARG A 589 4.33 1.25 39.63
CA ARG A 589 3.29 0.46 40.29
C ARG A 589 3.88 -0.50 41.31
N LEU A 590 4.98 -1.19 40.98
CA LEU A 590 5.71 -2.02 41.93
C LEU A 590 6.23 -1.23 43.15
N GLN A 591 6.64 0.03 42.98
CA GLN A 591 7.12 0.88 44.06
C GLN A 591 6.00 1.29 45.05
N GLN A 592 4.80 1.52 44.52
CA GLN A 592 3.64 1.95 45.31
C GLN A 592 2.99 0.81 46.11
N THR A 593 3.21 -0.45 45.68
CA THR A 593 2.64 -1.62 46.37
C THR A 593 3.37 -1.88 47.67
N THR A 594 2.67 -1.89 48.76
CA THR A 594 3.23 -2.15 50.12
C THR A 594 3.16 -3.64 50.45
N VAL A 595 3.98 -4.06 51.44
CA VAL A 595 4.00 -5.47 51.93
C VAL A 595 2.64 -5.88 52.50
N LYS A 596 1.79 -4.91 52.90
CA LYS A 596 0.43 -5.17 53.38
C LYS A 596 -0.49 -5.74 52.32
N ASP A 597 -0.26 -5.35 51.04
CA ASP A 597 -1.07 -5.80 49.90
C ASP A 597 -0.80 -7.27 49.50
N LEU A 598 0.21 -7.91 50.16
CA LEU A 598 0.52 -9.33 49.96
C LEU A 598 -0.32 -10.26 50.87
N ARG A 599 -1.02 -9.71 51.87
CA ARG A 599 -1.82 -10.49 52.84
C ARG A 599 -3.31 -10.56 52.51
N GLY A 600 -3.79 -9.86 51.47
CA GLY A 600 -5.14 -9.97 50.90
C GLY A 600 -5.08 -10.79 49.65
#